data_2661c6cb4fb83d8e8bfd7d9aec95234b
#
_entry.id   2661c6cb4fb83d8e8bfd7d9aec95234b
#
_cell.length_a   1.000
_cell.length_b   1.000
_cell.length_c   1.000
_cell.angle_alpha   90.00
_cell.angle_beta   90.00
_cell.angle_gamma   90.00
#
_symmetry.space_group_name_H-M   'P 1'
#
loop_
_entity.id
_entity.type
_entity.pdbx_description
1 polymer ?
#
loop_
_entity_poly.entity_id
_entity_poly.type
_entity_poly.pdbx_seq_one_letter_code
_entity_poly.pdbx_strand_id
1 'polypeptide(L)'
;MVSIFGDYIPQSASYYFINLADEFKAPVENTSTSKAEGTEGAPWLWILPLLEMCTKMAQVQVLWGCFLLWNLYISSAQAIYPGIKARATQRALDYAVQAGMEMIEQMAKERKLPDLKGSESLEFVKIDYVNYNFTNIKINAFSFPNTSLSFVPGVGIKALTNHGTTNISTDWEVKSPLFQDTGAADLFLSGVYFTGIVVLSRNDFGHPILKLQDCYAQVSHADVSFSGELSVLYNSFAEPMEKPILKKLNEMLCPIITGEVEALNANLSMLEVLRKIDNYTLLDYSLISSPEITENYFDLNLKGVFYPLKSLRYPPFPSVPFVLPERRDSMLYIGISEYFFKSASYAYFTAGAFSFTLTTKEISNHLLHNSQAHGNMLSRIAELYILSKPFMVQVMATEPPVISLLPGNFTLDIPASIMILTQPENSTAETIVSMDFVASTNVALAILGQRLICSLSLNRFRLSLPESNRGNIEVLRFENILSSILHFGVLPLANAKLQQGFPLPNPHKISLVNSDIEVLEGFLLISTDLKYKTSKQQPGFHGWEDLHLISGQWSGKPTP
;
A
#
# COMPACT_ATOMS: atom_id res chain seq x y z
N MET A 1 3.44 -30.42 -27.44
CA MET A 1 2.73 -29.19 -27.02
C MET A 1 2.06 -29.27 -25.64
N VAL A 2 1.84 -30.45 -25.10
CA VAL A 2 1.19 -30.62 -23.77
C VAL A 2 2.16 -30.43 -22.60
N SER A 3 3.46 -30.48 -22.81
CA SER A 3 4.47 -30.36 -21.73
C SER A 3 4.99 -28.92 -21.47
N ILE A 4 4.47 -27.90 -22.17
CA ILE A 4 4.89 -26.50 -22.00
C ILE A 4 3.84 -25.64 -21.26
N PHE A 5 2.60 -26.16 -21.08
CA PHE A 5 1.49 -25.41 -20.48
C PHE A 5 0.94 -26.02 -19.18
N GLY A 6 1.67 -26.95 -18.55
CA GLY A 6 1.20 -27.67 -17.34
C GLY A 6 1.02 -26.81 -16.09
N ASP A 7 1.58 -25.61 -16.01
CA ASP A 7 1.65 -24.82 -14.77
C ASP A 7 0.69 -23.62 -14.70
N TYR A 8 -0.21 -23.45 -15.70
CA TYR A 8 -1.09 -22.28 -15.77
C TYR A 8 -2.60 -22.57 -15.85
N ILE A 9 -3.03 -23.80 -15.63
CA ILE A 9 -4.47 -24.14 -15.63
C ILE A 9 -4.92 -24.42 -14.19
N PRO A 10 -5.93 -23.70 -13.63
CA PRO A 10 -6.50 -24.05 -12.33
C PRO A 10 -7.06 -25.46 -12.35
N GLN A 11 -6.81 -26.24 -11.31
CA GLN A 11 -7.23 -27.67 -11.19
C GLN A 11 -8.73 -27.91 -11.44
N SER A 12 -9.58 -26.89 -11.30
CA SER A 12 -11.02 -26.97 -11.62
C SER A 12 -11.33 -27.06 -13.11
N ALA A 13 -10.45 -26.60 -13.99
CA ALA A 13 -10.64 -26.67 -15.44
C ALA A 13 -10.21 -28.01 -16.04
N SER A 14 -9.26 -28.71 -15.40
CA SER A 14 -8.82 -30.05 -15.82
C SER A 14 -9.92 -31.11 -15.69
N TYR A 15 -10.83 -30.99 -14.73
CA TYR A 15 -11.91 -31.96 -14.52
C TYR A 15 -13.03 -31.90 -15.59
N TYR A 16 -13.22 -30.73 -16.19
CA TYR A 16 -14.24 -30.59 -17.26
C TYR A 16 -13.73 -31.08 -18.63
N PHE A 17 -12.44 -31.01 -18.90
CA PHE A 17 -11.87 -31.47 -20.17
C PHE A 17 -11.72 -33.00 -20.27
N ILE A 18 -11.50 -33.68 -19.16
CA ILE A 18 -11.38 -35.16 -19.11
C ILE A 18 -12.74 -35.83 -19.29
N ASN A 19 -13.82 -35.26 -18.80
CA ASN A 19 -15.16 -35.81 -18.95
C ASN A 19 -15.79 -35.61 -20.35
N LEU A 20 -15.32 -34.61 -21.12
CA LEU A 20 -15.80 -34.41 -22.48
C LEU A 20 -15.11 -35.35 -23.51
N ALA A 21 -13.94 -35.89 -23.20
CA ALA A 21 -13.22 -36.81 -24.08
C ALA A 21 -13.75 -38.24 -23.99
N ASP A 22 -14.43 -38.63 -22.90
CA ASP A 22 -14.97 -39.96 -22.70
C ASP A 22 -16.41 -40.13 -23.25
N GLU A 23 -17.14 -39.04 -23.50
CA GLU A 23 -18.48 -39.09 -24.10
C GLU A 23 -18.51 -39.27 -25.63
N PHE A 24 -17.37 -39.19 -26.30
CA PHE A 24 -17.24 -39.32 -27.77
C PHE A 24 -16.61 -40.63 -28.25
N LYS A 25 -16.50 -41.66 -27.42
CA LYS A 25 -16.10 -43.02 -27.86
C LYS A 25 -17.33 -43.83 -28.19
N ALA A 26 -17.77 -43.76 -29.43
CA ALA A 26 -18.71 -44.72 -30.00
C ALA A 26 -18.01 -46.10 -30.14
N PRO A 27 -18.71 -47.22 -29.85
CA PRO A 27 -18.13 -48.56 -29.95
C PRO A 27 -17.97 -48.96 -31.43
N VAL A 28 -16.75 -49.38 -31.78
CA VAL A 28 -16.48 -50.03 -33.04
C VAL A 28 -16.84 -51.49 -32.88
N GLU A 29 -17.97 -51.88 -33.43
CA GLU A 29 -18.33 -53.30 -33.60
C GLU A 29 -17.57 -53.88 -34.81
N ASN A 30 -16.79 -54.92 -34.54
CA ASN A 30 -16.23 -55.82 -35.53
C ASN A 30 -17.32 -56.73 -36.08
N THR A 31 -17.57 -56.63 -37.38
CA THR A 31 -18.24 -57.73 -38.10
C THR A 31 -17.44 -58.14 -39.33
N SER A 32 -17.17 -59.43 -39.31
CA SER A 32 -16.42 -60.20 -40.29
C SER A 32 -17.17 -60.34 -41.63
N THR A 33 -16.40 -60.23 -42.68
CA THR A 33 -16.48 -60.88 -44.02
C THR A 33 -17.72 -61.69 -44.43
N SER A 34 -18.39 -61.31 -45.52
CA SER A 34 -18.82 -62.25 -46.56
C SER A 34 -18.88 -61.56 -47.91
N LYS A 35 -18.31 -62.28 -48.95
CA LYS A 35 -18.33 -61.94 -50.38
C LYS A 35 -19.75 -62.01 -50.94
N ALA A 36 -20.12 -61.05 -51.78
CA ALA A 36 -21.05 -61.28 -52.89
C ALA A 36 -20.76 -60.26 -54.02
N GLU A 37 -20.61 -60.83 -55.20
CA GLU A 37 -20.47 -60.14 -56.50
C GLU A 37 -21.83 -59.54 -56.91
N GLY A 38 -21.78 -58.42 -57.70
CA GLY A 38 -22.91 -58.05 -58.55
C GLY A 38 -23.16 -56.53 -58.66
N THR A 39 -22.69 -55.98 -59.73
CA THR A 39 -23.22 -54.91 -60.62
C THR A 39 -24.28 -53.95 -60.06
N GLU A 40 -24.04 -52.72 -60.23
CA GLU A 40 -24.80 -51.58 -60.71
C GLU A 40 -24.45 -50.27 -59.98
N GLY A 41 -24.27 -49.22 -60.74
CA GLY A 41 -23.77 -47.94 -60.28
C GLY A 41 -24.62 -47.29 -59.24
N ALA A 42 -24.05 -47.09 -58.06
CA ALA A 42 -24.67 -46.35 -56.97
C ALA A 42 -24.20 -44.88 -56.96
N PRO A 43 -25.13 -43.92 -56.86
CA PRO A 43 -24.83 -42.47 -56.86
C PRO A 43 -24.16 -41.96 -55.59
N TRP A 44 -23.70 -42.87 -54.74
CA TRP A 44 -23.16 -42.54 -53.42
C TRP A 44 -21.68 -42.10 -53.43
N LEU A 45 -20.95 -42.29 -54.53
CA LEU A 45 -19.53 -41.93 -54.62
C LEU A 45 -19.25 -40.42 -54.59
N TRP A 46 -20.23 -39.58 -54.84
CA TRP A 46 -20.12 -38.13 -54.82
C TRP A 46 -20.51 -37.49 -53.48
N ILE A 47 -21.13 -38.22 -52.56
CA ILE A 47 -21.62 -37.73 -51.27
C ILE A 47 -20.52 -37.81 -50.20
N LEU A 48 -19.66 -38.82 -50.23
CA LEU A 48 -18.56 -38.98 -49.29
C LEU A 48 -17.59 -37.80 -49.26
N PRO A 49 -17.10 -37.25 -50.41
CA PRO A 49 -16.24 -36.07 -50.39
C PRO A 49 -16.93 -34.80 -49.90
N LEU A 50 -18.25 -34.67 -50.13
CA LEU A 50 -19.03 -33.53 -49.67
C LEU A 50 -19.26 -33.60 -48.15
N LEU A 51 -19.49 -34.78 -47.59
CA LEU A 51 -19.62 -35.01 -46.15
C LEU A 51 -18.27 -34.74 -45.43
N GLU A 52 -17.15 -35.19 -46.00
CA GLU A 52 -15.83 -34.88 -45.48
C GLU A 52 -15.48 -33.37 -45.55
N MET A 53 -15.92 -32.68 -46.61
CA MET A 53 -15.75 -31.25 -46.77
C MET A 53 -16.65 -30.48 -45.77
N CYS A 54 -17.89 -30.92 -45.55
CA CYS A 54 -18.77 -30.33 -44.53
C CYS A 54 -18.24 -30.53 -43.11
N THR A 55 -17.70 -31.71 -42.78
CA THR A 55 -17.08 -31.92 -41.43
C THR A 55 -15.82 -31.12 -41.25
N LYS A 56 -14.98 -30.97 -42.24
CA LYS A 56 -13.77 -30.09 -42.22
C LYS A 56 -14.17 -28.62 -42.10
N MET A 57 -15.21 -28.16 -42.79
CA MET A 57 -15.70 -26.78 -42.64
C MET A 57 -16.30 -26.52 -41.25
N ALA A 58 -17.05 -27.49 -40.70
CA ALA A 58 -17.57 -27.40 -39.36
C ALA A 58 -16.45 -27.34 -38.29
N GLN A 59 -15.39 -28.15 -38.44
CA GLN A 59 -14.21 -28.09 -37.58
C GLN A 59 -13.46 -26.73 -37.65
N VAL A 60 -13.32 -26.17 -38.89
CA VAL A 60 -12.74 -24.84 -39.05
C VAL A 60 -13.61 -23.75 -38.42
N GLN A 61 -14.95 -23.84 -38.53
CA GLN A 61 -15.84 -22.88 -37.88
C GLN A 61 -15.78 -22.96 -36.34
N VAL A 62 -15.71 -24.18 -35.77
CA VAL A 62 -15.50 -24.37 -34.33
C VAL A 62 -14.16 -23.80 -33.86
N LEU A 63 -13.08 -24.04 -34.62
CA LEU A 63 -11.76 -23.47 -34.32
C LEU A 63 -11.76 -21.93 -34.38
N TRP A 64 -12.43 -21.35 -35.40
CA TRP A 64 -12.63 -19.90 -35.48
C TRP A 64 -13.49 -19.35 -34.35
N GLY A 65 -14.54 -20.06 -33.96
CA GLY A 65 -15.36 -19.72 -32.79
C GLY A 65 -14.56 -19.76 -31.49
N CYS A 66 -13.77 -20.81 -31.26
CA CYS A 66 -12.85 -20.89 -30.11
C CYS A 66 -11.77 -19.81 -30.14
N PHE A 67 -11.22 -19.49 -31.32
CA PHE A 67 -10.24 -18.42 -31.48
C PHE A 67 -10.85 -17.02 -31.21
N LEU A 68 -12.08 -16.78 -31.65
CA LEU A 68 -12.80 -15.53 -31.32
C LEU A 68 -13.14 -15.45 -29.85
N LEU A 69 -13.60 -16.52 -29.22
CA LEU A 69 -13.85 -16.59 -27.78
C LEU A 69 -12.56 -16.42 -26.97
N TRP A 70 -11.44 -17.00 -27.45
CA TRP A 70 -10.12 -16.81 -26.86
C TRP A 70 -9.65 -15.35 -26.97
N ASN A 71 -9.84 -14.69 -28.12
CA ASN A 71 -9.54 -13.27 -28.28
C ASN A 71 -10.46 -12.37 -27.43
N LEU A 72 -11.74 -12.71 -27.29
CA LEU A 72 -12.66 -12.01 -26.39
C LEU A 72 -12.26 -12.20 -24.94
N TYR A 73 -11.80 -13.39 -24.55
CA TYR A 73 -11.30 -13.67 -23.18
C TYR A 73 -10.00 -12.94 -22.90
N ILE A 74 -9.05 -12.88 -23.82
CA ILE A 74 -7.80 -12.12 -23.71
C ILE A 74 -8.08 -10.60 -23.70
N SER A 75 -9.06 -10.14 -24.47
CA SER A 75 -9.44 -8.72 -24.51
C SER A 75 -10.11 -8.23 -23.22
N SER A 76 -10.56 -9.12 -22.34
CA SER A 76 -11.17 -8.76 -21.05
C SER A 76 -10.17 -8.67 -19.89
N ALA A 77 -8.93 -9.06 -20.09
CA ALA A 77 -7.87 -8.83 -19.11
C ALA A 77 -7.45 -7.34 -19.17
N GLN A 78 -8.23 -6.47 -18.54
CA GLN A 78 -7.85 -5.06 -18.39
C GLN A 78 -6.56 -4.99 -17.59
N ALA A 79 -5.53 -4.41 -18.19
CA ALA A 79 -4.28 -4.13 -17.47
C ALA A 79 -4.60 -3.24 -16.26
N ILE A 80 -4.26 -3.71 -15.08
CA ILE A 80 -4.43 -2.94 -13.84
C ILE A 80 -3.17 -2.08 -13.68
N TYR A 81 -3.32 -0.77 -13.84
CA TYR A 81 -2.24 0.18 -13.57
C TYR A 81 -2.31 0.65 -12.12
N PRO A 82 -1.17 1.04 -11.51
CA PRO A 82 -1.13 1.50 -10.13
C PRO A 82 -1.92 2.81 -9.94
N GLY A 83 -2.72 2.86 -8.88
CA GLY A 83 -3.32 4.09 -8.39
C GLY A 83 -2.32 4.94 -7.62
N ILE A 84 -1.31 4.29 -7.02
CA ILE A 84 -0.21 4.95 -6.30
C ILE A 84 1.11 4.31 -6.74
N LYS A 85 2.12 5.16 -7.02
CA LYS A 85 3.52 4.75 -7.19
C LYS A 85 4.37 5.38 -6.08
N ALA A 86 5.24 4.60 -5.46
CA ALA A 86 6.20 5.12 -4.49
C ALA A 86 7.61 4.78 -4.95
N ARG A 87 8.44 5.81 -5.17
CA ARG A 87 9.83 5.70 -5.62
C ARG A 87 10.77 6.07 -4.49
N ALA A 88 11.65 5.14 -4.11
CA ALA A 88 12.74 5.42 -3.18
C ALA A 88 14.06 5.57 -3.94
N THR A 89 14.79 6.64 -3.66
CA THR A 89 16.06 7.01 -4.32
C THR A 89 17.26 6.50 -3.53
N GLN A 90 18.48 6.65 -4.08
CA GLN A 90 19.73 6.33 -3.37
C GLN A 90 19.84 7.11 -2.04
N ARG A 91 19.33 8.34 -1.97
CA ARG A 91 19.31 9.12 -0.72
C ARG A 91 18.49 8.42 0.39
N ALA A 92 17.42 7.71 0.03
CA ALA A 92 16.66 6.91 0.99
C ALA A 92 17.48 5.72 1.52
N LEU A 93 18.26 5.06 0.66
CA LEU A 93 19.16 3.98 1.06
C LEU A 93 20.31 4.49 1.95
N ASP A 94 20.91 5.61 1.60
CA ASP A 94 21.97 6.24 2.41
C ASP A 94 21.45 6.61 3.81
N TYR A 95 20.24 7.16 3.87
CA TYR A 95 19.58 7.44 5.14
C TYR A 95 19.21 6.15 5.89
N ALA A 96 18.78 5.09 5.18
CA ALA A 96 18.47 3.80 5.79
C ALA A 96 19.70 3.14 6.44
N VAL A 97 20.91 3.34 5.88
CA VAL A 97 22.16 2.94 6.53
C VAL A 97 22.33 3.67 7.85
N GLN A 98 22.20 5.00 7.85
CA GLN A 98 22.37 5.81 9.06
C GLN A 98 21.34 5.43 10.13
N ALA A 99 20.06 5.43 9.79
CA ALA A 99 18.97 5.09 10.71
C ALA A 99 19.05 3.63 11.18
N GLY A 100 19.46 2.71 10.30
CA GLY A 100 19.66 1.30 10.60
C GLY A 100 20.78 1.10 11.61
N MET A 101 21.90 1.81 11.50
CA MET A 101 23.01 1.73 12.46
C MET A 101 22.57 2.21 13.85
N GLU A 102 21.81 3.32 13.94
CA GLU A 102 21.25 3.79 15.22
C GLU A 102 20.30 2.76 15.84
N MET A 103 19.47 2.11 15.00
CA MET A 103 18.54 1.07 15.45
C MET A 103 19.27 -0.18 15.94
N ILE A 104 20.30 -0.65 15.22
CA ILE A 104 21.11 -1.81 15.62
C ILE A 104 21.81 -1.52 16.94
N GLU A 105 22.34 -0.31 17.13
CA GLU A 105 22.96 0.11 18.40
C GLU A 105 21.99 0.06 19.58
N GLN A 106 20.76 0.51 19.38
CA GLN A 106 19.72 0.44 20.40
C GLN A 106 19.33 -1.01 20.69
N MET A 107 19.12 -1.83 19.64
CA MET A 107 18.78 -3.24 19.79
C MET A 107 19.90 -4.04 20.49
N ALA A 108 21.15 -3.76 20.16
CA ALA A 108 22.30 -4.41 20.78
C ALA A 108 22.36 -4.15 22.30
N LYS A 109 21.92 -2.97 22.75
CA LYS A 109 21.85 -2.62 24.19
C LYS A 109 20.67 -3.28 24.92
N GLU A 110 19.58 -3.53 24.21
CA GLU A 110 18.31 -4.00 24.82
C GLU A 110 18.10 -5.51 24.67
N ARG A 111 18.65 -6.13 23.62
CA ARG A 111 18.37 -7.52 23.25
C ARG A 111 19.43 -8.48 23.81
N LYS A 112 18.99 -9.51 24.51
CA LYS A 112 19.85 -10.65 24.88
C LYS A 112 20.03 -11.52 23.63
N LEU A 113 21.28 -11.77 23.26
CA LEU A 113 21.60 -12.75 22.24
C LEU A 113 21.35 -14.18 22.75
N PRO A 114 21.02 -15.14 21.88
CA PRO A 114 20.81 -16.53 22.28
C PRO A 114 22.10 -17.15 22.81
N ASP A 115 21.96 -18.04 23.80
CA ASP A 115 23.07 -18.82 24.30
C ASP A 115 23.72 -19.66 23.20
N LEU A 116 25.05 -19.75 23.22
CA LEU A 116 25.84 -20.55 22.29
C LEU A 116 26.37 -21.76 23.01
N LYS A 117 25.95 -22.98 22.59
CA LYS A 117 26.39 -24.25 23.16
C LYS A 117 27.03 -25.11 22.10
N GLY A 118 28.05 -25.86 22.48
CA GLY A 118 28.71 -26.79 21.58
C GLY A 118 29.59 -27.80 22.31
N SER A 119 30.14 -28.68 21.53
CA SER A 119 31.14 -29.65 21.98
C SER A 119 32.23 -29.73 20.92
N GLU A 120 33.48 -29.57 21.33
CA GLU A 120 34.64 -29.63 20.44
C GLU A 120 35.72 -30.49 21.06
N SER A 121 36.53 -31.14 20.21
CA SER A 121 37.75 -31.84 20.64
C SER A 121 38.90 -30.83 20.70
N LEU A 122 39.62 -30.81 21.81
CA LEU A 122 40.85 -29.99 21.96
C LEU A 122 42.07 -30.86 21.72
N GLU A 123 42.42 -31.11 20.44
CA GLU A 123 43.51 -31.97 20.02
C GLU A 123 44.86 -31.53 20.59
N PHE A 124 45.07 -30.21 20.79
CA PHE A 124 46.31 -29.64 21.29
C PHE A 124 46.59 -29.96 22.79
N VAL A 125 45.53 -30.25 23.56
CA VAL A 125 45.65 -30.71 24.97
C VAL A 125 45.28 -32.20 25.15
N LYS A 126 45.01 -32.94 24.06
CA LYS A 126 44.60 -34.36 24.06
C LYS A 126 43.34 -34.60 24.91
N ILE A 127 42.39 -33.70 24.87
CA ILE A 127 41.08 -33.84 25.49
C ILE A 127 40.09 -34.24 24.40
N ASP A 128 39.45 -35.39 24.52
CA ASP A 128 38.57 -35.96 23.49
C ASP A 128 37.35 -35.08 23.24
N TYR A 129 36.79 -34.48 24.29
CA TYR A 129 35.70 -33.51 24.14
C TYR A 129 35.65 -32.52 25.29
N VAL A 130 35.26 -31.29 24.93
CA VAL A 130 34.96 -30.20 25.85
C VAL A 130 33.64 -29.63 25.46
N ASN A 131 32.68 -29.68 26.39
CA ASN A 131 31.38 -28.99 26.20
C ASN A 131 31.54 -27.56 26.68
N TYR A 132 31.12 -26.61 25.85
CA TYR A 132 31.13 -25.21 26.19
C TYR A 132 29.71 -24.64 26.13
N ASN A 133 29.46 -23.65 26.97
CA ASN A 133 28.20 -22.90 27.01
C ASN A 133 28.51 -21.43 27.25
N PHE A 134 28.24 -20.59 26.25
CA PHE A 134 28.31 -19.13 26.38
C PHE A 134 26.91 -18.62 26.63
N THR A 135 26.75 -17.87 27.72
CA THR A 135 25.48 -17.32 28.16
C THR A 135 25.60 -15.83 28.40
N ASN A 136 24.47 -15.14 28.54
CA ASN A 136 24.43 -13.70 28.82
C ASN A 136 25.25 -12.87 27.82
N ILE A 137 25.21 -13.27 26.52
CA ILE A 137 25.97 -12.65 25.44
C ILE A 137 25.43 -11.23 25.19
N LYS A 138 26.32 -10.23 25.30
CA LYS A 138 26.00 -8.80 25.13
C LYS A 138 26.98 -8.15 24.16
N ILE A 139 26.45 -7.37 23.22
CA ILE A 139 27.25 -6.52 22.37
C ILE A 139 27.46 -5.20 23.11
N ASN A 140 28.71 -4.90 23.51
CA ASN A 140 29.07 -3.69 24.24
C ASN A 140 29.30 -2.51 23.30
N ALA A 141 29.94 -2.76 22.16
CA ALA A 141 30.21 -1.77 21.13
C ALA A 141 30.37 -2.44 19.77
N PHE A 142 30.03 -1.72 18.71
CA PHE A 142 30.32 -2.13 17.34
C PHE A 142 30.59 -0.89 16.49
N SER A 143 31.32 -1.08 15.40
CA SER A 143 31.59 -0.03 14.42
C SER A 143 31.65 -0.69 13.03
N PHE A 144 30.84 -0.18 12.10
CA PHE A 144 30.81 -0.62 10.70
C PHE A 144 31.00 0.59 9.77
N PRO A 145 32.20 1.19 9.70
CA PRO A 145 32.45 2.49 9.09
C PRO A 145 32.16 2.53 7.59
N ASN A 146 32.31 1.39 6.91
CA ASN A 146 32.15 1.28 5.46
C ASN A 146 30.90 0.46 5.10
N THR A 147 29.73 0.86 5.63
CA THR A 147 28.45 0.23 5.29
C THR A 147 27.76 1.02 4.18
N SER A 148 27.28 0.32 3.17
CA SER A 148 26.56 0.90 2.04
C SER A 148 25.42 0.03 1.58
N LEU A 149 24.36 0.67 1.08
CA LEU A 149 23.27 0.04 0.35
C LEU A 149 23.28 0.58 -1.09
N SER A 150 23.14 -0.31 -2.07
CA SER A 150 23.10 0.07 -3.48
C SER A 150 22.07 -0.76 -4.23
N PHE A 151 21.52 -0.21 -5.31
CA PHE A 151 20.60 -0.93 -6.18
C PHE A 151 21.33 -1.93 -7.06
N VAL A 152 20.73 -3.11 -7.24
CA VAL A 152 21.11 -4.10 -8.26
C VAL A 152 19.94 -4.19 -9.23
N PRO A 153 20.04 -3.60 -10.42
CA PRO A 153 18.94 -3.49 -11.37
C PRO A 153 18.27 -4.84 -11.67
N GLY A 154 16.94 -4.86 -11.61
CA GLY A 154 16.14 -6.06 -11.85
C GLY A 154 16.22 -7.15 -10.78
N VAL A 155 17.04 -6.97 -9.72
CA VAL A 155 17.27 -8.01 -8.69
C VAL A 155 16.85 -7.52 -7.30
N GLY A 156 17.53 -6.51 -6.73
CA GLY A 156 17.31 -6.13 -5.35
C GLY A 156 18.20 -5.00 -4.86
N ILE A 157 18.40 -4.97 -3.57
CA ILE A 157 19.27 -4.01 -2.87
C ILE A 157 20.46 -4.78 -2.29
N LYS A 158 21.66 -4.44 -2.73
CA LYS A 158 22.92 -4.97 -2.21
C LYS A 158 23.30 -4.23 -0.95
N ALA A 159 23.50 -4.96 0.13
CA ALA A 159 24.13 -4.48 1.35
C ALA A 159 25.59 -4.90 1.37
N LEU A 160 26.48 -4.00 1.75
CA LEU A 160 27.91 -4.24 1.90
C LEU A 160 28.39 -3.55 3.16
N THR A 161 29.14 -4.27 4.01
CA THR A 161 29.93 -3.67 5.08
C THR A 161 31.35 -4.23 5.05
N ASN A 162 32.31 -3.41 5.43
CA ASN A 162 33.73 -3.76 5.38
C ASN A 162 34.47 -3.13 6.57
N HIS A 163 35.52 -3.81 7.05
CA HIS A 163 36.34 -3.38 8.19
C HIS A 163 35.54 -3.14 9.49
N GLY A 164 34.45 -3.91 9.68
CA GLY A 164 33.67 -3.84 10.90
C GLY A 164 34.44 -4.34 12.12
N THR A 165 34.10 -3.80 13.29
CA THR A 165 34.58 -4.25 14.59
C THR A 165 33.42 -4.43 15.56
N THR A 166 33.52 -5.40 16.47
CA THR A 166 32.49 -5.63 17.49
C THR A 166 33.13 -6.08 18.78
N ASN A 167 32.71 -5.54 19.91
CA ASN A 167 33.11 -5.96 21.25
C ASN A 167 31.92 -6.63 21.95
N ILE A 168 32.11 -7.86 22.39
CA ILE A 168 31.08 -8.73 22.99
C ILE A 168 31.57 -9.20 24.34
N SER A 169 30.73 -9.11 25.38
CA SER A 169 30.97 -9.76 26.66
C SER A 169 30.02 -10.94 26.84
N THR A 170 30.47 -11.98 27.50
CA THR A 170 29.71 -13.23 27.73
C THR A 170 30.18 -13.92 29.02
N ASP A 171 29.26 -14.63 29.64
CA ASP A 171 29.62 -15.63 30.65
C ASP A 171 29.83 -16.95 29.97
N TRP A 172 30.86 -17.68 30.39
CA TRP A 172 31.20 -19.00 29.83
C TRP A 172 31.22 -20.09 30.90
N GLU A 173 30.84 -21.28 30.49
CA GLU A 173 30.98 -22.52 31.24
C GLU A 173 31.61 -23.58 30.34
N VAL A 174 32.62 -24.26 30.84
CA VAL A 174 33.33 -25.35 30.14
C VAL A 174 33.27 -26.58 31.00
N LYS A 175 32.91 -27.73 30.39
CA LYS A 175 32.84 -29.04 31.02
C LYS A 175 33.56 -30.08 30.20
N SER A 176 34.50 -30.77 30.80
CA SER A 176 35.15 -31.94 30.25
C SER A 176 35.14 -33.09 31.27
N PRO A 177 35.54 -34.33 30.91
CA PRO A 177 35.68 -35.43 31.88
C PRO A 177 36.68 -35.13 32.99
N LEU A 178 37.61 -34.21 32.77
CA LEU A 178 38.71 -33.92 33.66
C LEU A 178 38.51 -32.67 34.53
N PHE A 179 37.71 -31.70 34.07
CA PHE A 179 37.50 -30.44 34.78
C PHE A 179 36.17 -29.75 34.37
N GLN A 180 35.69 -28.91 35.27
CA GLN A 180 34.61 -27.98 35.00
C GLN A 180 35.02 -26.61 35.55
N ASP A 181 34.80 -25.56 34.76
CA ASP A 181 35.11 -24.20 35.17
C ASP A 181 34.13 -23.19 34.52
N THR A 182 34.05 -22.01 35.12
CA THR A 182 33.14 -20.92 34.70
C THR A 182 33.84 -19.56 34.85
N GLY A 183 33.42 -18.61 34.06
CA GLY A 183 33.97 -17.26 34.16
C GLY A 183 33.27 -16.30 33.22
N ALA A 184 33.86 -15.13 33.05
CA ALA A 184 33.44 -14.16 32.02
C ALA A 184 34.53 -14.08 30.94
N ALA A 185 34.12 -13.71 29.72
CA ALA A 185 35.02 -13.47 28.61
C ALA A 185 34.58 -12.22 27.83
N ASP A 186 35.60 -11.50 27.36
CA ASP A 186 35.43 -10.42 26.38
C ASP A 186 35.97 -10.91 25.04
N LEU A 187 35.19 -10.70 23.99
CA LEU A 187 35.52 -11.11 22.63
C LEU A 187 35.55 -9.85 21.75
N PHE A 188 36.70 -9.52 21.20
CA PHE A 188 36.87 -8.46 20.24
C PHE A 188 37.00 -9.04 18.83
N LEU A 189 36.00 -8.74 17.98
CA LEU A 189 35.97 -9.16 16.58
C LEU A 189 36.43 -8.00 15.69
N SER A 190 37.32 -8.30 14.73
CA SER A 190 37.76 -7.32 13.76
C SER A 190 37.82 -7.87 12.34
N GLY A 191 37.83 -6.95 11.36
CA GLY A 191 37.76 -7.32 9.96
C GLY A 191 36.43 -7.97 9.60
N VAL A 192 35.34 -7.53 10.22
CA VAL A 192 34.00 -8.00 9.88
C VAL A 192 33.64 -7.50 8.48
N TYR A 193 33.39 -8.44 7.60
CA TYR A 193 32.94 -8.23 6.23
C TYR A 193 31.58 -8.90 6.04
N PHE A 194 30.66 -8.20 5.40
CA PHE A 194 29.36 -8.73 5.01
C PHE A 194 28.98 -8.23 3.65
N THR A 195 28.45 -9.10 2.80
CA THR A 195 27.74 -8.73 1.57
C THR A 195 26.54 -9.65 1.38
N GLY A 196 25.45 -9.08 0.92
CA GLY A 196 24.22 -9.82 0.61
C GLY A 196 23.29 -8.99 -0.25
N ILE A 197 22.39 -9.64 -0.97
CA ILE A 197 21.39 -8.99 -1.81
C ILE A 197 20.02 -9.28 -1.21
N VAL A 198 19.29 -8.22 -0.84
CA VAL A 198 17.90 -8.32 -0.42
C VAL A 198 17.01 -8.16 -1.65
N VAL A 199 16.39 -9.25 -2.05
CA VAL A 199 15.41 -9.28 -3.15
C VAL A 199 14.05 -8.86 -2.61
N LEU A 200 13.41 -7.92 -3.30
CA LEU A 200 12.08 -7.43 -3.00
C LEU A 200 11.07 -8.07 -3.94
N SER A 201 10.02 -8.65 -3.40
CA SER A 201 8.92 -9.25 -4.15
C SER A 201 7.58 -9.01 -3.47
N ARG A 202 6.52 -9.64 -3.95
CA ARG A 202 5.21 -9.62 -3.29
C ARG A 202 4.64 -11.03 -3.16
N ASN A 203 3.75 -11.25 -2.19
CA ASN A 203 2.93 -12.46 -2.14
C ASN A 203 1.65 -12.31 -2.98
N ASP A 204 0.84 -13.36 -3.03
CA ASP A 204 -0.43 -13.38 -3.77
C ASP A 204 -1.47 -12.38 -3.25
N PHE A 205 -1.36 -11.97 -1.98
CA PHE A 205 -2.22 -10.96 -1.35
C PHE A 205 -1.72 -9.53 -1.54
N GLY A 206 -0.56 -9.36 -2.19
CA GLY A 206 0.04 -8.04 -2.45
C GLY A 206 0.82 -7.46 -1.28
N HIS A 207 1.22 -8.27 -0.27
CA HIS A 207 2.15 -7.83 0.76
C HIS A 207 3.59 -7.89 0.23
N PRO A 208 4.46 -6.96 0.62
CA PRO A 208 5.88 -7.02 0.29
C PRO A 208 6.56 -8.21 0.98
N ILE A 209 7.49 -8.85 0.27
CA ILE A 209 8.34 -9.93 0.77
C ILE A 209 9.79 -9.57 0.52
N LEU A 210 10.62 -9.81 1.53
CA LEU A 210 12.08 -9.67 1.46
C LEU A 210 12.72 -11.06 1.50
N LYS A 211 13.72 -11.28 0.67
CA LYS A 211 14.52 -12.51 0.67
C LYS A 211 16.00 -12.16 0.58
N LEU A 212 16.80 -12.65 1.52
CA LEU A 212 18.25 -12.52 1.43
C LEU A 212 18.81 -13.56 0.45
N GLN A 213 19.59 -13.10 -0.52
CA GLN A 213 20.33 -13.92 -1.48
C GLN A 213 21.81 -13.54 -1.42
N ASP A 214 22.66 -14.45 -1.94
CA ASP A 214 24.10 -14.26 -2.07
C ASP A 214 24.75 -13.73 -0.78
N CYS A 215 24.31 -14.27 0.38
CA CYS A 215 24.87 -13.92 1.66
C CYS A 215 26.28 -14.47 1.80
N TYR A 216 27.22 -13.57 2.05
CA TYR A 216 28.59 -13.92 2.46
C TYR A 216 28.98 -13.04 3.64
N ALA A 217 29.41 -13.67 4.72
CA ALA A 217 29.86 -12.99 5.93
C ALA A 217 31.16 -13.62 6.43
N GLN A 218 32.09 -12.79 6.85
CA GLN A 218 33.39 -13.22 7.35
C GLN A 218 33.88 -12.30 8.46
N VAL A 219 34.41 -12.89 9.51
CA VAL A 219 35.22 -12.22 10.55
C VAL A 219 36.65 -12.68 10.36
N SER A 220 37.59 -11.74 10.30
CA SER A 220 38.99 -12.03 10.03
C SER A 220 39.77 -12.39 11.30
N HIS A 221 39.51 -11.71 12.43
CA HIS A 221 40.19 -11.87 13.70
C HIS A 221 39.23 -11.89 14.88
N ALA A 222 39.54 -12.69 15.89
CA ALA A 222 38.77 -12.85 17.11
C ALA A 222 39.70 -12.92 18.33
N ASP A 223 39.90 -11.79 18.98
CA ASP A 223 40.69 -11.76 20.22
C ASP A 223 39.78 -12.06 21.40
N VAL A 224 40.14 -13.11 22.16
CA VAL A 224 39.38 -13.54 23.35
C VAL A 224 40.19 -13.29 24.60
N SER A 225 39.56 -12.64 25.58
CA SER A 225 40.14 -12.42 26.90
C SER A 225 39.24 -13.06 27.97
N PHE A 226 39.77 -14.10 28.64
CA PHE A 226 39.08 -14.79 29.71
C PHE A 226 39.37 -14.12 31.06
N SER A 227 38.35 -14.03 31.91
CA SER A 227 38.46 -13.63 33.31
C SER A 227 37.91 -14.74 34.22
N GLY A 228 38.46 -14.88 35.44
CA GLY A 228 38.15 -15.95 36.38
C GLY A 228 39.38 -16.44 37.09
N GLU A 229 39.25 -17.49 37.93
CA GLU A 229 40.34 -18.00 38.78
C GLU A 229 41.47 -18.57 37.94
N LEU A 230 41.16 -19.25 36.83
CA LEU A 230 42.15 -19.87 35.93
C LEU A 230 42.39 -19.03 34.66
N SER A 231 42.09 -17.72 34.68
CA SER A 231 42.18 -16.83 33.51
C SER A 231 43.59 -16.84 32.87
N VAL A 232 44.65 -16.89 33.65
CA VAL A 232 46.04 -16.94 33.14
C VAL A 232 46.26 -18.19 32.29
N LEU A 233 45.69 -19.32 32.71
CA LEU A 233 45.78 -20.59 31.95
C LEU A 233 44.99 -20.49 30.64
N TYR A 234 43.72 -20.02 30.67
CA TYR A 234 42.88 -19.92 29.49
C TYR A 234 43.41 -18.92 28.49
N ASN A 235 43.90 -17.77 28.95
CA ASN A 235 44.48 -16.74 28.07
C ASN A 235 45.78 -17.23 27.39
N SER A 236 46.49 -18.24 27.97
CA SER A 236 47.61 -18.89 27.29
C SER A 236 47.16 -19.74 26.09
N PHE A 237 45.89 -20.09 26.01
CA PHE A 237 45.29 -20.85 24.92
C PHE A 237 44.38 -19.99 24.03
N ALA A 238 44.31 -18.68 24.23
CA ALA A 238 43.45 -17.80 23.46
C ALA A 238 43.76 -17.85 21.96
N GLU A 239 45.04 -17.78 21.58
CA GLU A 239 45.47 -17.85 20.17
C GLU A 239 45.10 -19.19 19.47
N PRO A 240 45.33 -20.38 20.05
CA PRO A 240 44.79 -21.64 19.48
C PRO A 240 43.28 -21.69 19.38
N MET A 241 42.53 -21.01 20.25
CA MET A 241 41.05 -20.97 20.25
C MET A 241 40.47 -20.01 19.20
N GLU A 242 41.23 -19.06 18.66
CA GLU A 242 40.77 -18.13 17.65
C GLU A 242 40.17 -18.85 16.43
N LYS A 243 40.87 -19.83 15.87
CA LYS A 243 40.43 -20.55 14.66
C LYS A 243 39.09 -21.27 14.81
N PRO A 244 38.82 -22.07 15.87
CA PRO A 244 37.51 -22.66 16.12
C PRO A 244 36.42 -21.64 16.29
N ILE A 245 36.68 -20.53 17.00
CA ILE A 245 35.73 -19.44 17.22
C ILE A 245 35.36 -18.77 15.89
N LEU A 246 36.36 -18.38 15.09
CA LEU A 246 36.16 -17.78 13.78
C LEU A 246 35.35 -18.70 12.84
N LYS A 247 35.71 -20.00 12.80
CA LYS A 247 34.99 -20.99 12.01
C LYS A 247 33.50 -21.00 12.38
N LYS A 248 33.20 -21.07 13.69
CA LYS A 248 31.81 -21.13 14.18
C LYS A 248 31.06 -19.85 13.92
N LEU A 249 31.67 -18.69 14.16
CA LEU A 249 31.08 -17.39 13.87
C LEU A 249 30.75 -17.25 12.39
N ASN A 250 31.71 -17.57 11.51
CA ASN A 250 31.52 -17.44 10.06
C ASN A 250 30.42 -18.37 9.52
N GLU A 251 30.25 -19.56 10.12
CA GLU A 251 29.14 -20.47 9.79
C GLU A 251 27.77 -19.94 10.25
N MET A 252 27.72 -19.16 11.34
CA MET A 252 26.47 -18.72 11.95
C MET A 252 25.96 -17.38 11.43
N LEU A 253 26.82 -16.49 10.92
CA LEU A 253 26.44 -15.11 10.57
C LEU A 253 25.32 -15.04 9.51
N CYS A 254 25.47 -15.72 8.37
CA CYS A 254 24.44 -15.72 7.34
C CYS A 254 23.11 -16.34 7.79
N PRO A 255 23.08 -17.50 8.49
CA PRO A 255 21.84 -18.01 9.10
C PRO A 255 21.16 -17.02 10.04
N ILE A 256 21.91 -16.31 10.90
CA ILE A 256 21.36 -15.29 11.82
C ILE A 256 20.74 -14.14 11.02
N ILE A 257 21.46 -13.58 10.05
CA ILE A 257 20.95 -12.47 9.22
C ILE A 257 19.71 -12.91 8.42
N THR A 258 19.72 -14.13 7.88
CA THR A 258 18.55 -14.69 7.18
C THR A 258 17.34 -14.79 8.11
N GLY A 259 17.53 -15.27 9.34
CA GLY A 259 16.47 -15.33 10.35
C GLY A 259 15.88 -13.97 10.70
N GLU A 260 16.70 -12.91 10.77
CA GLU A 260 16.20 -11.54 10.99
C GLU A 260 15.39 -11.02 9.78
N VAL A 261 15.79 -11.35 8.54
CA VAL A 261 15.01 -11.01 7.34
C VAL A 261 13.67 -11.76 7.33
N GLU A 262 13.65 -13.03 7.76
CA GLU A 262 12.40 -13.80 7.90
C GLU A 262 11.49 -13.23 8.99
N ALA A 263 12.05 -12.78 10.11
CA ALA A 263 11.29 -12.07 11.15
C ALA A 263 10.68 -10.74 10.64
N LEU A 264 11.41 -10.01 9.79
CA LEU A 264 10.87 -8.84 9.10
C LEU A 264 9.72 -9.21 8.17
N ASN A 265 9.80 -10.31 7.43
CA ASN A 265 8.72 -10.77 6.56
C ASN A 265 7.45 -11.11 7.34
N ALA A 266 7.57 -11.69 8.53
CA ALA A 266 6.42 -11.92 9.40
C ALA A 266 5.70 -10.61 9.75
N ASN A 267 6.44 -9.55 10.05
CA ASN A 267 5.88 -8.22 10.30
C ASN A 267 5.27 -7.59 9.03
N LEU A 268 5.91 -7.74 7.88
CA LEU A 268 5.43 -7.21 6.60
C LEU A 268 4.14 -7.91 6.14
N SER A 269 3.98 -9.20 6.42
CA SER A 269 2.76 -9.96 6.12
C SER A 269 1.56 -9.56 6.98
N MET A 270 1.80 -8.92 8.13
CA MET A 270 0.75 -8.38 9.02
C MET A 270 0.31 -6.95 8.64
N LEU A 271 0.94 -6.32 7.64
CA LEU A 271 0.51 -5.00 7.19
C LEU A 271 -0.92 -5.07 6.64
N GLU A 272 -1.78 -4.20 7.11
CA GLU A 272 -3.14 -4.07 6.58
C GLU A 272 -3.09 -3.41 5.20
N VAL A 273 -2.99 -4.21 4.13
CA VAL A 273 -2.99 -3.70 2.75
C VAL A 273 -4.39 -3.27 2.29
N LEU A 274 -5.44 -3.80 2.91
CA LEU A 274 -6.83 -3.36 2.74
C LEU A 274 -7.31 -2.68 4.01
N ARG A 275 -7.31 -1.35 4.02
CA ARG A 275 -7.56 -0.55 5.22
C ARG A 275 -8.92 0.13 5.22
N LYS A 276 -9.68 -0.01 6.31
CA LYS A 276 -10.88 0.78 6.54
C LYS A 276 -10.47 2.25 6.80
N ILE A 277 -10.99 3.16 5.96
CA ILE A 277 -10.72 4.59 6.09
C ILE A 277 -11.73 5.23 7.04
N ASP A 278 -13.02 4.94 6.83
CA ASP A 278 -14.13 5.45 7.63
C ASP A 278 -15.34 4.47 7.58
N ASN A 279 -16.54 4.98 7.89
CA ASN A 279 -17.77 4.16 7.84
C ASN A 279 -18.32 3.93 6.44
N TYR A 280 -17.72 4.50 5.41
CA TYR A 280 -18.17 4.43 4.01
C TYR A 280 -17.25 3.62 3.13
N THR A 281 -15.93 3.67 3.35
CA THR A 281 -14.94 3.20 2.39
C THR A 281 -13.81 2.37 2.99
N LEU A 282 -13.26 1.50 2.13
CA LEU A 282 -12.00 0.78 2.29
C LEU A 282 -11.01 1.28 1.23
N LEU A 283 -9.73 1.30 1.56
CA LEU A 283 -8.63 1.63 0.64
C LEU A 283 -7.67 0.45 0.53
N ASP A 284 -7.39 0.03 -0.70
CA ASP A 284 -6.50 -1.08 -1.03
C ASP A 284 -5.12 -0.54 -1.45
N TYR A 285 -4.11 -0.81 -0.61
CA TYR A 285 -2.70 -0.48 -0.83
C TYR A 285 -1.87 -1.68 -1.28
N SER A 286 -2.48 -2.81 -1.66
CA SER A 286 -1.74 -4.00 -2.07
C SER A 286 -0.83 -3.72 -3.28
N LEU A 287 0.34 -4.36 -3.32
CA LEU A 287 1.24 -4.32 -4.46
C LEU A 287 0.62 -5.05 -5.65
N ILE A 288 0.60 -4.41 -6.82
CA ILE A 288 0.10 -5.03 -8.07
C ILE A 288 1.17 -5.86 -8.78
N SER A 289 2.44 -5.50 -8.59
CA SER A 289 3.61 -6.19 -9.15
C SER A 289 4.74 -6.25 -8.12
N SER A 290 5.74 -7.09 -8.36
CA SER A 290 7.01 -6.98 -7.64
C SER A 290 7.64 -5.60 -7.88
N PRO A 291 8.40 -5.06 -6.91
CA PRO A 291 9.07 -3.78 -7.07
C PRO A 291 9.98 -3.73 -8.30
N GLU A 292 9.98 -2.60 -8.99
CA GLU A 292 10.85 -2.35 -10.15
C GLU A 292 12.13 -1.67 -9.66
N ILE A 293 13.28 -2.34 -9.87
CA ILE A 293 14.58 -1.86 -9.38
C ILE A 293 15.43 -1.42 -10.56
N THR A 294 15.89 -0.18 -10.52
CA THR A 294 16.80 0.43 -11.49
C THR A 294 18.17 0.69 -10.84
N GLU A 295 19.09 1.33 -11.55
CA GLU A 295 20.39 1.74 -10.99
C GLU A 295 20.28 2.83 -9.91
N ASN A 296 19.20 3.63 -9.92
CA ASN A 296 19.11 4.86 -9.14
C ASN A 296 17.95 4.90 -8.14
N TYR A 297 16.97 4.00 -8.31
CA TYR A 297 15.77 3.96 -7.49
C TYR A 297 15.08 2.60 -7.58
N PHE A 298 14.17 2.35 -6.66
CA PHE A 298 13.16 1.31 -6.83
C PHE A 298 11.76 1.89 -6.74
N ASP A 299 10.85 1.34 -7.55
CA ASP A 299 9.44 1.72 -7.60
C ASP A 299 8.55 0.64 -7.01
N LEU A 300 7.64 1.04 -6.13
CA LEU A 300 6.53 0.23 -5.60
C LEU A 300 5.26 0.64 -6.34
N ASN A 301 4.62 -0.32 -7.01
CA ASN A 301 3.36 -0.13 -7.71
C ASN A 301 2.22 -0.62 -6.81
N LEU A 302 1.49 0.31 -6.19
CA LEU A 302 0.38 0.03 -5.28
C LEU A 302 -0.95 0.18 -6.01
N LYS A 303 -1.92 -0.62 -5.64
CA LYS A 303 -3.25 -0.61 -6.24
C LYS A 303 -3.93 0.75 -6.10
N GLY A 304 -3.94 1.31 -4.88
CA GLY A 304 -4.46 2.66 -4.61
C GLY A 304 -5.89 2.84 -5.09
N VAL A 305 -6.79 1.97 -4.69
CA VAL A 305 -8.19 1.98 -5.09
C VAL A 305 -9.13 1.96 -3.89
N PHE A 306 -10.17 2.79 -3.92
CA PHE A 306 -11.22 2.80 -2.93
C PHE A 306 -12.38 1.88 -3.31
N TYR A 307 -12.95 1.21 -2.30
CA TYR A 307 -14.16 0.42 -2.41
C TYR A 307 -15.21 0.90 -1.41
N PRO A 308 -16.50 0.85 -1.78
CA PRO A 308 -17.57 1.02 -0.80
C PRO A 308 -17.50 -0.07 0.27
N LEU A 309 -17.66 0.28 1.56
CA LEU A 309 -17.54 -0.66 2.68
C LEU A 309 -18.50 -1.87 2.58
N LYS A 310 -19.70 -1.67 2.01
CA LYS A 310 -20.73 -2.71 1.87
C LYS A 310 -20.58 -3.59 0.62
N SER A 311 -19.73 -3.20 -0.33
CA SER A 311 -19.52 -3.97 -1.56
C SER A 311 -18.14 -3.70 -2.14
N LEU A 312 -17.32 -4.75 -2.30
CA LEU A 312 -15.99 -4.67 -2.91
C LEU A 312 -16.09 -4.59 -4.45
N ARG A 313 -16.95 -3.68 -4.97
CA ARG A 313 -17.08 -3.48 -6.41
C ARG A 313 -15.98 -2.57 -6.92
N TYR A 314 -15.29 -3.01 -7.97
CA TYR A 314 -14.36 -2.16 -8.70
C TYR A 314 -15.08 -0.95 -9.31
N PRO A 315 -14.40 0.20 -9.37
CA PRO A 315 -14.91 1.35 -10.12
C PRO A 315 -15.17 0.96 -11.58
N PRO A 316 -16.25 1.48 -12.23
CA PRO A 316 -16.64 1.13 -13.60
C PRO A 316 -15.77 1.78 -14.69
N PHE A 317 -14.58 2.22 -14.35
CA PHE A 317 -13.61 2.86 -15.25
C PHE A 317 -12.22 2.27 -15.02
N PRO A 318 -11.38 2.17 -16.10
CA PRO A 318 -10.03 1.62 -15.99
C PRO A 318 -9.06 2.59 -15.30
N SER A 319 -8.01 2.02 -14.70
CA SER A 319 -6.84 2.80 -14.30
C SER A 319 -6.01 3.19 -15.53
N VAL A 320 -5.35 4.36 -15.46
CA VAL A 320 -4.51 4.89 -16.54
C VAL A 320 -3.06 4.88 -16.08
N PRO A 321 -2.10 4.47 -16.94
CA PRO A 321 -0.69 4.49 -16.57
C PRO A 321 -0.18 5.92 -16.43
N PHE A 322 0.73 6.14 -15.46
CA PHE A 322 1.48 7.37 -15.32
C PHE A 322 2.93 7.07 -14.93
N VAL A 323 3.84 8.01 -15.21
CA VAL A 323 5.27 7.86 -14.98
C VAL A 323 5.74 8.98 -14.04
N LEU A 324 6.48 8.58 -12.99
CA LEU A 324 7.12 9.54 -12.10
C LEU A 324 8.29 10.24 -12.81
N PRO A 325 8.49 11.55 -12.61
CA PRO A 325 9.64 12.26 -13.19
C PRO A 325 10.95 11.70 -12.61
N GLU A 326 12.03 11.77 -13.41
CA GLU A 326 13.36 11.34 -13.00
C GLU A 326 14.04 12.41 -12.13
N ARG A 327 13.57 12.57 -10.90
CA ARG A 327 14.14 13.44 -9.88
C ARG A 327 14.89 12.63 -8.82
N ARG A 328 15.90 13.23 -8.18
CA ARG A 328 16.77 12.57 -7.17
C ARG A 328 17.06 13.45 -5.96
N ASP A 329 16.43 14.60 -5.86
CA ASP A 329 16.60 15.60 -4.83
C ASP A 329 15.89 15.27 -3.52
N SER A 330 14.90 14.36 -3.53
CA SER A 330 14.22 13.85 -2.34
C SER A 330 14.50 12.37 -2.11
N MET A 331 14.30 11.89 -0.88
CA MET A 331 14.44 10.47 -0.53
C MET A 331 13.31 9.62 -1.12
N LEU A 332 12.09 10.17 -1.13
CA LEU A 332 10.87 9.46 -1.56
C LEU A 332 10.02 10.37 -2.46
N TYR A 333 9.53 9.79 -3.54
CA TYR A 333 8.50 10.38 -4.39
C TYR A 333 7.25 9.50 -4.36
N ILE A 334 6.10 10.09 -4.10
CA ILE A 334 4.82 9.38 -4.11
C ILE A 334 3.95 10.03 -5.19
N GLY A 335 3.63 9.26 -6.23
CA GLY A 335 2.68 9.65 -7.26
C GLY A 335 1.31 9.07 -6.94
N ILE A 336 0.28 9.92 -6.88
CA ILE A 336 -1.11 9.53 -6.65
C ILE A 336 -1.91 9.87 -7.89
N SER A 337 -2.38 8.86 -8.60
CA SER A 337 -3.06 9.04 -9.89
C SER A 337 -4.44 9.66 -9.74
N GLU A 338 -4.93 10.25 -10.81
CA GLU A 338 -6.33 10.69 -10.90
C GLU A 338 -7.32 9.54 -10.64
N TYR A 339 -6.95 8.30 -11.03
CA TYR A 339 -7.72 7.10 -10.74
C TYR A 339 -7.96 6.87 -9.25
N PHE A 340 -6.98 7.12 -8.39
CA PHE A 340 -7.12 7.04 -6.93
C PHE A 340 -8.26 7.94 -6.45
N PHE A 341 -8.27 9.21 -6.87
CA PHE A 341 -9.28 10.18 -6.47
C PHE A 341 -10.65 9.86 -7.09
N LYS A 342 -10.70 9.45 -8.37
CA LYS A 342 -11.92 9.01 -9.03
C LYS A 342 -12.54 7.79 -8.35
N SER A 343 -11.71 6.83 -7.92
CA SER A 343 -12.17 5.65 -7.19
C SER A 343 -12.74 6.04 -5.81
N ALA A 344 -12.12 7.00 -5.11
CA ALA A 344 -12.64 7.55 -3.87
C ALA A 344 -14.00 8.22 -4.09
N SER A 345 -14.10 9.12 -5.08
CA SER A 345 -15.36 9.78 -5.45
C SER A 345 -16.48 8.77 -5.69
N TYR A 346 -16.22 7.76 -6.52
CA TYR A 346 -17.18 6.70 -6.81
C TYR A 346 -17.58 5.89 -5.57
N ALA A 347 -16.62 5.52 -4.75
CA ALA A 347 -16.85 4.72 -3.54
C ALA A 347 -17.71 5.48 -2.52
N TYR A 348 -17.39 6.74 -2.25
CA TYR A 348 -18.16 7.61 -1.35
C TYR A 348 -19.57 7.89 -1.88
N PHE A 349 -19.71 8.16 -3.17
CA PHE A 349 -21.01 8.33 -3.81
C PHE A 349 -21.88 7.09 -3.68
N THR A 350 -21.34 5.93 -4.04
CA THR A 350 -22.05 4.65 -3.96
C THR A 350 -22.43 4.29 -2.51
N ALA A 351 -21.62 4.69 -1.54
CA ALA A 351 -21.91 4.51 -0.12
C ALA A 351 -22.93 5.53 0.45
N GLY A 352 -23.37 6.51 -0.35
CA GLY A 352 -24.34 7.53 0.07
C GLY A 352 -23.74 8.62 0.98
N ALA A 353 -22.42 8.83 0.93
CA ALA A 353 -21.72 9.78 1.80
C ALA A 353 -21.95 11.25 1.40
N PHE A 354 -22.33 11.52 0.15
CA PHE A 354 -22.53 12.87 -0.38
C PHE A 354 -23.97 13.36 -0.24
N SER A 355 -24.54 13.20 0.95
CA SER A 355 -25.86 13.71 1.31
C SER A 355 -25.74 14.54 2.58
N PHE A 356 -26.21 15.79 2.52
CA PHE A 356 -26.21 16.74 3.62
C PHE A 356 -27.63 17.26 3.84
N THR A 357 -28.08 17.24 5.08
CA THR A 357 -29.37 17.84 5.46
C THR A 357 -29.09 18.94 6.47
N LEU A 358 -29.59 20.14 6.20
CA LEU A 358 -29.45 21.31 7.05
C LEU A 358 -30.84 21.74 7.49
N THR A 359 -31.05 21.85 8.80
CA THR A 359 -32.28 22.40 9.38
C THR A 359 -32.20 23.92 9.43
N THR A 360 -33.37 24.59 9.51
CA THR A 360 -33.44 26.04 9.69
C THR A 360 -32.60 26.53 10.86
N LYS A 361 -32.56 25.75 11.97
CA LYS A 361 -31.77 26.08 13.16
C LYS A 361 -30.26 26.03 12.91
N GLU A 362 -29.80 25.03 12.17
CA GLU A 362 -28.37 24.88 11.82
C GLU A 362 -27.93 25.99 10.85
N ILE A 363 -28.76 26.28 9.84
CA ILE A 363 -28.51 27.38 8.90
C ILE A 363 -28.40 28.71 9.67
N SER A 364 -29.35 29.00 10.58
CA SER A 364 -29.33 30.24 11.35
C SER A 364 -28.11 30.35 12.27
N ASN A 365 -27.73 29.29 12.93
CA ASN A 365 -26.56 29.28 13.82
C ASN A 365 -25.24 29.52 13.06
N HIS A 366 -25.06 28.89 11.89
CA HIS A 366 -23.88 29.10 11.06
C HIS A 366 -23.79 30.51 10.47
N LEU A 367 -24.93 31.11 10.15
CA LEU A 367 -24.99 32.48 9.65
C LEU A 367 -24.78 33.52 10.77
N LEU A 368 -25.26 33.25 11.99
CA LEU A 368 -25.09 34.15 13.13
C LEU A 368 -23.63 34.22 13.61
N HIS A 369 -22.88 33.12 13.56
CA HIS A 369 -21.46 33.12 13.95
C HIS A 369 -20.56 33.88 12.98
N ASN A 370 -20.97 34.06 11.72
CA ASN A 370 -20.26 34.82 10.68
C ASN A 370 -20.81 36.24 10.43
N SER A 371 -21.65 36.76 11.31
CA SER A 371 -22.52 37.93 11.07
C SER A 371 -21.83 39.29 10.99
N GLN A 372 -20.53 39.42 11.28
CA GLN A 372 -19.84 40.73 11.16
C GLN A 372 -19.62 41.20 9.70
N ALA A 373 -19.73 40.31 8.70
CA ALA A 373 -19.53 40.64 7.30
C ALA A 373 -20.82 40.64 6.44
N HIS A 374 -21.96 40.14 6.95
CA HIS A 374 -23.07 39.73 6.09
C HIS A 374 -24.48 40.12 6.57
N GLY A 375 -24.63 41.27 7.21
CA GLY A 375 -25.94 41.80 7.68
C GLY A 375 -27.06 41.84 6.63
N ASN A 376 -26.71 41.91 5.33
CA ASN A 376 -27.67 41.88 4.21
C ASN A 376 -28.08 40.44 3.79
N MET A 377 -27.49 39.41 4.34
CA MET A 377 -27.71 38.04 3.91
C MET A 377 -28.79 37.33 4.72
N LEU A 378 -28.88 37.64 6.01
CA LEU A 378 -30.00 37.21 6.87
C LEU A 378 -31.32 37.78 6.38
N SER A 379 -31.35 39.06 5.87
CA SER A 379 -32.55 39.65 5.29
C SER A 379 -32.95 38.97 3.99
N ARG A 380 -32.00 38.51 3.17
CA ARG A 380 -32.29 37.83 1.89
C ARG A 380 -32.77 36.39 2.09
N ILE A 381 -32.27 35.68 3.13
CA ILE A 381 -32.81 34.37 3.51
C ILE A 381 -34.17 34.55 4.20
N ALA A 382 -34.36 35.66 4.93
CA ALA A 382 -35.66 36.03 5.47
C ALA A 382 -36.68 36.43 4.38
N GLU A 383 -36.25 36.86 3.19
CA GLU A 383 -37.12 37.07 2.01
C GLU A 383 -37.58 35.74 1.37
N LEU A 384 -36.87 34.63 1.57
CA LEU A 384 -37.41 33.26 1.40
C LEU A 384 -38.51 32.95 2.44
N TYR A 385 -38.76 33.86 3.39
CA TYR A 385 -39.78 33.78 4.43
C TYR A 385 -41.25 33.90 3.90
N ILE A 386 -41.46 33.59 2.63
CA ILE A 386 -42.76 33.10 2.16
C ILE A 386 -43.17 31.85 2.96
N LEU A 387 -42.22 31.24 3.71
CA LEU A 387 -42.41 30.06 4.51
C LEU A 387 -42.39 30.43 6.01
N SER A 388 -43.55 30.77 6.53
CA SER A 388 -43.78 30.91 7.99
C SER A 388 -43.61 29.58 8.76
N LYS A 389 -43.06 28.55 8.14
CA LYS A 389 -42.88 27.20 8.69
C LYS A 389 -41.42 26.79 8.69
N PRO A 390 -40.95 25.98 9.67
CA PRO A 390 -39.61 25.40 9.65
C PRO A 390 -39.38 24.61 8.35
N PHE A 391 -38.20 24.78 7.75
CA PHE A 391 -37.81 24.07 6.52
C PHE A 391 -36.48 23.36 6.71
N MET A 392 -36.24 22.37 5.87
CA MET A 392 -34.96 21.65 5.75
C MET A 392 -34.43 21.85 4.33
N VAL A 393 -33.11 21.98 4.24
CA VAL A 393 -32.41 21.99 2.96
C VAL A 393 -31.62 20.70 2.86
N GLN A 394 -31.93 19.86 1.88
CA GLN A 394 -31.20 18.67 1.57
C GLN A 394 -30.38 18.89 0.31
N VAL A 395 -29.07 18.66 0.38
CA VAL A 395 -28.15 18.69 -0.74
C VAL A 395 -27.59 17.29 -0.94
N MET A 396 -27.72 16.75 -2.14
CA MET A 396 -27.30 15.37 -2.44
C MET A 396 -26.63 15.33 -3.81
N ALA A 397 -25.46 14.69 -3.91
CA ALA A 397 -24.84 14.45 -5.20
C ALA A 397 -25.75 13.54 -6.07
N THR A 398 -25.91 13.88 -7.33
CA THR A 398 -26.70 13.13 -8.32
C THR A 398 -25.85 12.12 -9.08
N GLU A 399 -24.56 12.40 -9.21
CA GLU A 399 -23.55 11.55 -9.85
C GLU A 399 -22.25 11.61 -9.05
N PRO A 400 -21.32 10.64 -9.22
CA PRO A 400 -20.00 10.73 -8.62
C PRO A 400 -19.29 12.03 -9.04
N PRO A 401 -18.77 12.83 -8.10
CA PRO A 401 -18.01 14.04 -8.43
C PRO A 401 -16.87 13.76 -9.43
N VAL A 402 -16.76 14.64 -10.43
CA VAL A 402 -15.77 14.53 -11.52
C VAL A 402 -14.48 15.21 -11.09
N ILE A 403 -13.38 14.48 -11.20
CA ILE A 403 -12.05 14.91 -10.78
C ILE A 403 -11.19 15.20 -12.00
N SER A 404 -10.42 16.29 -11.96
CA SER A 404 -9.44 16.65 -12.98
C SER A 404 -8.15 17.14 -12.35
N LEU A 405 -7.04 16.51 -12.73
CA LEU A 405 -5.67 16.88 -12.38
C LEU A 405 -4.96 17.42 -13.62
N LEU A 406 -4.80 18.74 -13.67
CA LEU A 406 -4.03 19.45 -14.68
C LEU A 406 -2.82 20.13 -14.02
N PRO A 407 -1.74 20.43 -14.75
CA PRO A 407 -0.57 21.06 -14.17
C PRO A 407 -0.89 22.30 -13.35
N GLY A 408 -0.58 22.26 -12.05
CA GLY A 408 -0.86 23.33 -11.09
C GLY A 408 -2.33 23.54 -10.73
N ASN A 409 -3.25 22.69 -11.20
CA ASN A 409 -4.68 22.85 -10.98
C ASN A 409 -5.37 21.52 -10.66
N PHE A 410 -5.96 21.44 -9.48
CA PHE A 410 -6.80 20.31 -9.07
C PHE A 410 -8.24 20.80 -8.91
N THR A 411 -9.14 20.31 -9.74
CA THR A 411 -10.57 20.69 -9.70
C THR A 411 -11.45 19.48 -9.43
N LEU A 412 -12.59 19.78 -8.80
CA LEU A 412 -13.64 18.84 -8.49
C LEU A 412 -14.98 19.45 -8.89
N ASP A 413 -15.65 18.87 -9.88
CA ASP A 413 -16.99 19.24 -10.30
C ASP A 413 -17.99 18.30 -9.64
N ILE A 414 -18.92 18.87 -8.88
CA ILE A 414 -19.89 18.14 -8.06
C ILE A 414 -21.29 18.37 -8.66
N PRO A 415 -21.81 17.40 -9.46
CA PRO A 415 -23.21 17.37 -9.84
C PRO A 415 -24.07 17.04 -8.62
N ALA A 416 -25.03 17.89 -8.29
CA ALA A 416 -25.86 17.70 -7.12
C ALA A 416 -27.27 18.28 -7.31
N SER A 417 -28.20 17.81 -6.49
CA SER A 417 -29.54 18.33 -6.36
C SER A 417 -29.71 18.95 -4.98
N ILE A 418 -30.37 20.08 -4.94
CA ILE A 418 -30.82 20.74 -3.72
C ILE A 418 -32.33 20.66 -3.63
N MET A 419 -32.86 20.22 -2.50
CA MET A 419 -34.28 20.12 -2.17
C MET A 419 -34.58 20.96 -0.94
N ILE A 420 -35.58 21.81 -1.01
CA ILE A 420 -36.14 22.53 0.11
C ILE A 420 -37.44 21.86 0.51
N LEU A 421 -37.51 21.37 1.73
CA LEU A 421 -38.61 20.59 2.29
C LEU A 421 -39.26 21.37 3.45
N THR A 422 -40.57 21.41 3.51
CA THR A 422 -41.26 21.86 4.73
C THR A 422 -41.25 20.79 5.77
N GLN A 423 -41.19 21.14 7.03
CA GLN A 423 -41.37 20.24 8.17
C GLN A 423 -42.66 20.58 8.90
N PRO A 424 -43.81 20.04 8.47
CA PRO A 424 -45.06 20.23 9.19
C PRO A 424 -45.04 19.34 10.45
N GLU A 425 -45.61 19.84 11.54
CA GLU A 425 -45.60 19.16 12.86
C GLU A 425 -46.28 17.78 12.87
N ASN A 426 -47.17 17.49 11.92
CA ASN A 426 -48.01 16.28 11.89
C ASN A 426 -48.22 15.63 10.50
N SER A 427 -47.42 15.94 9.49
CA SER A 427 -47.56 15.34 8.13
C SER A 427 -46.22 15.04 7.47
N THR A 428 -46.26 14.32 6.36
CA THR A 428 -45.07 14.03 5.55
C THR A 428 -44.45 15.34 5.00
N ALA A 429 -43.11 15.41 5.00
CA ALA A 429 -42.38 16.53 4.45
C ALA A 429 -42.76 16.75 2.97
N GLU A 430 -43.17 17.95 2.60
CA GLU A 430 -43.49 18.32 1.21
C GLU A 430 -42.30 19.03 0.59
N THR A 431 -41.92 18.61 -0.63
CA THR A 431 -40.87 19.28 -1.41
C THR A 431 -41.44 20.58 -2.00
N ILE A 432 -40.86 21.70 -1.59
CA ILE A 432 -41.24 23.05 -2.10
C ILE A 432 -40.51 23.30 -3.41
N VAL A 433 -39.22 23.06 -3.43
CA VAL A 433 -38.32 23.33 -4.56
C VAL A 433 -37.31 22.19 -4.67
N SER A 434 -37.09 21.76 -5.90
CA SER A 434 -35.98 20.84 -6.25
C SER A 434 -35.28 21.42 -7.47
N MET A 435 -33.94 21.52 -7.38
CA MET A 435 -33.12 22.06 -8.46
C MET A 435 -31.81 21.30 -8.54
N ASP A 436 -31.36 21.03 -9.78
CA ASP A 436 -30.05 20.45 -10.03
C ASP A 436 -29.02 21.54 -10.29
N PHE A 437 -27.80 21.31 -9.86
CA PHE A 437 -26.68 22.22 -10.05
C PHE A 437 -25.36 21.48 -10.21
N VAL A 438 -24.35 22.17 -10.74
CA VAL A 438 -22.97 21.72 -10.74
C VAL A 438 -22.14 22.76 -10.00
N ALA A 439 -21.48 22.33 -8.92
CA ALA A 439 -20.53 23.14 -8.18
C ALA A 439 -19.11 22.78 -8.61
N SER A 440 -18.43 23.70 -9.30
CA SER A 440 -17.00 23.56 -9.63
C SER A 440 -16.17 24.11 -8.48
N THR A 441 -15.30 23.27 -7.92
CA THR A 441 -14.47 23.62 -6.78
C THR A 441 -12.99 23.45 -7.11
N ASN A 442 -12.14 24.31 -6.53
CA ASN A 442 -10.71 24.10 -6.51
C ASN A 442 -10.33 23.32 -5.23
N VAL A 443 -9.42 22.38 -5.39
CA VAL A 443 -8.91 21.54 -4.29
C VAL A 443 -7.53 22.03 -3.90
N ALA A 444 -7.37 22.52 -2.67
CA ALA A 444 -6.07 22.78 -2.08
C ALA A 444 -5.63 21.55 -1.27
N LEU A 445 -4.35 21.22 -1.36
CA LEU A 445 -3.75 20.05 -0.76
C LEU A 445 -2.67 20.44 0.24
N ALA A 446 -2.58 19.70 1.34
CA ALA A 446 -1.50 19.82 2.31
C ALA A 446 -1.17 18.45 2.91
N ILE A 447 0.07 18.27 3.38
CA ILE A 447 0.46 17.11 4.18
C ILE A 447 0.57 17.56 5.62
N LEU A 448 -0.25 16.96 6.48
CA LEU A 448 -0.19 17.18 7.93
C LEU A 448 0.08 15.84 8.63
N GLY A 449 1.21 15.74 9.27
CA GLY A 449 1.70 14.49 9.82
C GLY A 449 1.91 13.44 8.73
N GLN A 450 1.13 12.35 8.77
CA GLN A 450 1.21 11.25 7.80
C GLN A 450 -0.07 11.17 6.93
N ARG A 451 -0.75 12.30 6.76
CA ARG A 451 -2.04 12.35 6.06
C ARG A 451 -2.05 13.42 4.99
N LEU A 452 -2.59 13.08 3.83
CA LEU A 452 -2.91 14.02 2.78
C LEU A 452 -4.25 14.67 3.12
N ILE A 453 -4.23 15.98 3.35
CA ILE A 453 -5.40 16.77 3.69
C ILE A 453 -5.84 17.53 2.44
N CYS A 454 -7.15 17.57 2.22
CA CYS A 454 -7.77 18.31 1.13
C CYS A 454 -8.68 19.39 1.70
N SER A 455 -8.78 20.51 1.02
CA SER A 455 -9.78 21.55 1.26
C SER A 455 -10.37 22.04 -0.05
N LEU A 456 -11.68 22.28 -0.04
CA LEU A 456 -12.44 22.74 -1.20
C LEU A 456 -12.72 24.23 -1.08
N SER A 457 -12.59 24.95 -2.19
CA SER A 457 -13.07 26.32 -2.36
C SER A 457 -13.97 26.39 -3.59
N LEU A 458 -15.14 27.01 -3.46
CA LEU A 458 -16.08 27.16 -4.57
C LEU A 458 -15.51 28.14 -5.61
N ASN A 459 -15.36 27.65 -6.84
CA ASN A 459 -14.92 28.47 -7.98
C ASN A 459 -16.11 28.96 -8.79
N ARG A 460 -16.96 28.04 -9.23
CA ARG A 460 -18.11 28.34 -10.08
C ARG A 460 -19.30 27.46 -9.66
N PHE A 461 -20.49 28.07 -9.84
CA PHE A 461 -21.74 27.40 -9.58
C PHE A 461 -22.66 27.61 -10.78
N ARG A 462 -23.33 26.57 -11.25
CA ARG A 462 -24.28 26.62 -12.36
C ARG A 462 -25.54 25.88 -11.96
N LEU A 463 -26.69 26.58 -12.06
CA LEU A 463 -28.02 25.98 -11.90
C LEU A 463 -28.51 25.39 -13.22
N SER A 464 -29.09 24.18 -13.12
CA SER A 464 -29.88 23.57 -14.19
C SER A 464 -31.35 23.62 -13.79
N LEU A 465 -32.12 24.46 -14.45
CA LEU A 465 -33.55 24.52 -14.21
C LEU A 465 -34.29 23.59 -15.19
N PRO A 466 -35.24 22.76 -14.71
CA PRO A 466 -36.15 22.02 -15.58
C PRO A 466 -36.93 23.00 -16.47
N GLU A 467 -37.17 22.64 -17.72
CA GLU A 467 -37.88 23.50 -18.69
C GLU A 467 -39.28 23.96 -18.25
N SER A 468 -39.95 23.18 -17.40
CA SER A 468 -41.27 23.46 -16.84
C SER A 468 -41.32 24.64 -15.85
N ASN A 469 -40.19 25.05 -15.27
CA ASN A 469 -40.13 26.08 -14.22
C ASN A 469 -39.51 27.43 -14.67
N ARG A 470 -39.17 27.58 -15.96
CA ARG A 470 -38.52 28.80 -16.49
C ARG A 470 -39.36 30.08 -16.46
N GLY A 471 -40.65 29.98 -16.19
CA GLY A 471 -41.58 31.12 -16.35
C GLY A 471 -41.79 32.03 -15.15
N ASN A 472 -41.50 31.59 -13.90
CA ASN A 472 -41.96 32.31 -12.70
C ASN A 472 -40.90 32.50 -11.59
N ILE A 473 -39.64 32.09 -11.80
CA ILE A 473 -38.62 32.18 -10.76
C ILE A 473 -37.55 33.18 -11.19
N GLU A 474 -37.28 34.20 -10.38
CA GLU A 474 -36.12 35.07 -10.54
C GLU A 474 -34.85 34.27 -10.26
N VAL A 475 -34.34 33.57 -11.27
CA VAL A 475 -33.20 32.64 -11.23
C VAL A 475 -31.99 33.23 -10.50
N LEU A 476 -31.68 34.51 -10.77
CA LEU A 476 -30.56 35.24 -10.17
C LEU A 476 -30.66 35.37 -8.64
N ARG A 477 -31.89 35.51 -8.10
CA ARG A 477 -32.07 35.57 -6.63
C ARG A 477 -31.81 34.21 -5.99
N PHE A 478 -32.28 33.12 -6.61
CA PHE A 478 -32.02 31.75 -6.13
C PHE A 478 -30.55 31.41 -6.24
N GLU A 479 -29.85 31.74 -7.32
CA GLU A 479 -28.41 31.52 -7.47
C GLU A 479 -27.61 32.13 -6.31
N ASN A 480 -27.89 33.38 -5.95
CA ASN A 480 -27.19 34.05 -4.86
C ASN A 480 -27.45 33.39 -3.50
N ILE A 481 -28.68 32.94 -3.23
CA ILE A 481 -29.04 32.28 -1.99
C ILE A 481 -28.40 30.90 -1.91
N LEU A 482 -28.46 30.10 -2.97
CA LEU A 482 -27.87 28.76 -3.04
C LEU A 482 -26.35 28.81 -2.98
N SER A 483 -25.72 29.73 -3.69
CA SER A 483 -24.29 29.98 -3.58
C SER A 483 -23.87 30.24 -2.13
N SER A 484 -24.70 31.00 -1.41
CA SER A 484 -24.49 31.31 0.00
C SER A 484 -24.67 30.09 0.89
N ILE A 485 -25.69 29.28 0.68
CA ILE A 485 -25.91 28.02 1.41
C ILE A 485 -24.71 27.05 1.17
N LEU A 486 -24.25 26.95 -0.06
CA LEU A 486 -23.11 26.14 -0.40
C LEU A 486 -21.82 26.65 0.28
N HIS A 487 -21.56 27.94 0.16
CA HIS A 487 -20.33 28.55 0.66
C HIS A 487 -20.23 28.55 2.20
N PHE A 488 -21.34 28.86 2.90
CA PHE A 488 -21.34 29.00 4.35
C PHE A 488 -21.91 27.78 5.12
N GLY A 489 -22.71 26.94 4.45
CA GLY A 489 -23.32 25.77 5.05
C GLY A 489 -22.62 24.46 4.66
N VAL A 490 -22.58 24.15 3.35
CA VAL A 490 -22.15 22.83 2.86
C VAL A 490 -20.63 22.70 2.83
N LEU A 491 -19.90 23.68 2.28
CA LEU A 491 -18.44 23.61 2.14
C LEU A 491 -17.69 23.50 3.47
N PRO A 492 -18.06 24.24 4.55
CA PRO A 492 -17.41 24.07 5.84
C PRO A 492 -17.58 22.65 6.41
N LEU A 493 -18.77 22.05 6.25
CA LEU A 493 -19.03 20.67 6.69
C LEU A 493 -18.24 19.64 5.85
N ALA A 494 -18.18 19.85 4.54
CA ALA A 494 -17.37 19.02 3.66
C ALA A 494 -15.87 19.13 4.00
N ASN A 495 -15.37 20.35 4.19
CA ASN A 495 -13.99 20.62 4.56
C ASN A 495 -13.64 20.03 5.94
N ALA A 496 -14.51 20.09 6.92
CA ALA A 496 -14.31 19.47 8.23
C ALA A 496 -14.10 17.94 8.12
N LYS A 497 -14.79 17.27 7.18
CA LYS A 497 -14.56 15.84 6.88
C LYS A 497 -13.25 15.63 6.11
N LEU A 498 -12.96 16.46 5.10
CA LEU A 498 -11.75 16.35 4.27
C LEU A 498 -10.48 16.67 5.05
N GLN A 499 -10.54 17.51 6.08
CA GLN A 499 -9.45 17.81 7.00
C GLN A 499 -9.04 16.60 7.87
N GLN A 500 -9.86 15.57 7.99
CA GLN A 500 -9.44 14.30 8.57
C GLN A 500 -8.36 13.61 7.72
N GLY A 501 -8.31 13.93 6.44
CA GLY A 501 -7.29 13.53 5.48
C GLY A 501 -7.23 12.03 5.19
N PHE A 502 -6.49 11.67 4.16
CA PHE A 502 -6.24 10.30 3.75
C PHE A 502 -4.86 9.84 4.26
N PRO A 503 -4.76 8.69 4.92
CA PRO A 503 -3.48 8.19 5.38
C PRO A 503 -2.57 7.88 4.18
N LEU A 504 -1.35 8.39 4.19
CA LEU A 504 -0.33 8.05 3.20
C LEU A 504 0.28 6.69 3.54
N PRO A 505 0.68 5.88 2.54
CA PRO A 505 1.34 4.61 2.77
C PRO A 505 2.69 4.87 3.46
N ASN A 506 2.81 4.42 4.71
CA ASN A 506 3.97 4.72 5.54
C ASN A 506 4.25 3.56 6.51
N PRO A 507 5.49 3.03 6.57
CA PRO A 507 5.91 2.08 7.58
C PRO A 507 5.87 2.69 8.99
N HIS A 508 5.56 1.87 9.99
CA HIS A 508 5.58 2.30 11.39
C HIS A 508 6.95 2.92 11.78
N LYS A 509 6.91 3.98 12.59
CA LYS A 509 8.07 4.75 13.08
C LYS A 509 8.80 5.61 12.04
N ILE A 510 8.34 5.69 10.80
CA ILE A 510 8.90 6.62 9.81
C ILE A 510 7.93 7.81 9.67
N SER A 511 8.43 9.02 9.63
CA SER A 511 7.66 10.23 9.34
C SER A 511 8.16 10.88 8.06
N LEU A 512 7.21 11.42 7.29
CA LEU A 512 7.49 12.25 6.12
C LEU A 512 7.85 13.65 6.62
N VAL A 513 8.93 14.21 6.10
CA VAL A 513 9.43 15.55 6.43
C VAL A 513 9.81 16.28 5.14
N ASN A 514 9.84 17.63 5.17
CA ASN A 514 10.17 18.44 4.00
C ASN A 514 9.33 18.09 2.78
N SER A 515 8.02 17.82 3.01
CA SER A 515 7.14 17.37 1.93
C SER A 515 6.70 18.55 1.07
N ASP A 516 6.80 18.38 -0.24
CA ASP A 516 6.28 19.28 -1.27
C ASP A 516 5.26 18.56 -2.13
N ILE A 517 4.23 19.28 -2.60
CA ILE A 517 3.14 18.74 -3.38
C ILE A 517 3.05 19.49 -4.70
N GLU A 518 3.09 18.75 -5.80
CA GLU A 518 2.94 19.27 -7.15
C GLU A 518 1.81 18.55 -7.88
N VAL A 519 0.89 19.29 -8.48
CA VAL A 519 -0.16 18.74 -9.34
C VAL A 519 0.37 18.67 -10.76
N LEU A 520 0.46 17.47 -11.30
CA LEU A 520 0.87 17.19 -12.67
C LEU A 520 -0.32 16.68 -13.49
N GLU A 521 -0.12 16.51 -14.80
CA GLU A 521 -1.18 15.97 -15.66
C GLU A 521 -1.51 14.52 -15.29
N GLY A 522 -2.73 14.29 -14.81
CA GLY A 522 -3.26 12.98 -14.45
C GLY A 522 -2.78 12.41 -13.12
N PHE A 523 -1.91 13.07 -12.38
CA PHE A 523 -1.47 12.62 -11.05
C PHE A 523 -0.94 13.74 -10.16
N LEU A 524 -0.93 13.46 -8.86
CA LEU A 524 -0.32 14.28 -7.83
C LEU A 524 1.05 13.72 -7.50
N LEU A 525 2.08 14.55 -7.47
CA LEU A 525 3.43 14.20 -7.02
C LEU A 525 3.70 14.77 -5.64
N ILE A 526 4.10 13.92 -4.71
CA ILE A 526 4.60 14.29 -3.39
C ILE A 526 6.08 13.96 -3.35
N SER A 527 6.92 14.97 -3.14
CA SER A 527 8.36 14.83 -2.92
C SER A 527 8.63 14.99 -1.43
N THR A 528 9.34 14.07 -0.79
CA THR A 528 9.52 14.09 0.67
C THR A 528 10.79 13.39 1.12
N ASP A 529 11.29 13.78 2.29
CA ASP A 529 12.35 13.06 2.99
C ASP A 529 11.75 12.21 4.12
N LEU A 530 12.52 11.24 4.59
CA LEU A 530 12.14 10.28 5.61
C LEU A 530 12.86 10.61 6.92
N LYS A 531 12.15 10.49 8.06
CA LYS A 531 12.75 10.59 9.39
C LYS A 531 12.28 9.45 10.27
N TYR A 532 13.22 8.66 10.78
CA TYR A 532 12.95 7.61 11.76
C TYR A 532 12.71 8.21 13.15
N LYS A 533 11.65 7.76 13.84
CA LYS A 533 11.31 8.16 15.22
C LYS A 533 11.93 7.16 16.19
N THR A 534 12.96 7.56 16.92
CA THR A 534 13.48 6.79 18.05
C THR A 534 12.50 6.85 19.23
N SER A 535 12.41 5.76 20.00
CA SER A 535 11.47 5.61 21.12
C SER A 535 11.61 6.67 22.25
N LYS A 536 12.70 7.42 22.29
CA LYS A 536 12.90 8.54 23.21
C LYS A 536 12.11 9.82 22.85
N GLN A 537 11.47 9.87 21.68
CA GLN A 537 10.71 11.04 21.20
C GLN A 537 9.20 10.78 21.08
N GLN A 538 8.65 9.78 21.75
CA GLN A 538 7.20 9.68 21.86
C GLN A 538 6.69 10.67 22.94
N PRO A 539 6.02 11.79 22.55
CA PRO A 539 5.04 12.38 23.42
C PRO A 539 3.98 11.30 23.62
N GLY A 540 3.60 11.03 24.87
CA GLY A 540 2.59 10.02 25.18
C GLY A 540 1.35 10.22 24.31
N PHE A 541 1.05 9.28 23.46
CA PHE A 541 -0.22 9.18 22.76
C PHE A 541 -1.23 8.71 23.80
N HIS A 542 -1.78 9.63 24.58
CA HIS A 542 -3.06 9.45 25.24
C HIS A 542 -4.14 9.55 24.15
N GLY A 543 -5.08 8.65 24.25
CA GLY A 543 -6.09 8.36 23.24
C GLY A 543 -6.88 9.59 22.77
N TRP A 544 -7.76 9.33 21.85
CA TRP A 544 -8.75 10.12 21.10
C TRP A 544 -9.39 11.37 21.77
N GLU A 545 -9.04 11.71 23.03
CA GLU A 545 -9.59 12.86 23.77
C GLU A 545 -8.87 14.20 23.48
N ASP A 546 -7.66 14.21 22.92
CA ASP A 546 -6.90 15.45 22.68
C ASP A 546 -7.27 16.19 21.38
N LEU A 547 -8.16 15.64 20.54
CA LEU A 547 -8.61 16.28 19.30
C LEU A 547 -9.64 17.42 19.51
N HIS A 548 -10.17 17.57 20.73
CA HIS A 548 -11.11 18.64 21.07
C HIS A 548 -10.45 19.96 21.48
N LEU A 549 -9.14 20.00 21.70
CA LEU A 549 -8.43 21.19 22.18
C LEU A 549 -7.81 22.09 21.09
N ILE A 550 -7.82 21.66 19.81
CA ILE A 550 -7.23 22.45 18.71
C ILE A 550 -8.28 23.35 18.00
N SER A 551 -9.56 23.21 18.30
CA SER A 551 -10.62 24.05 17.71
C SER A 551 -10.80 25.42 18.40
N GLY A 552 -9.99 25.77 19.38
CA GLY A 552 -10.22 26.91 20.28
C GLY A 552 -9.28 28.12 20.20
N GLN A 553 -8.24 28.15 19.35
CA GLN A 553 -7.32 29.29 19.33
C GLN A 553 -6.92 29.78 17.93
N TRP A 554 -7.85 30.42 17.25
CA TRP A 554 -7.55 31.45 16.24
C TRP A 554 -8.31 32.74 16.59
N SER A 555 -7.85 33.44 17.61
CA SER A 555 -8.14 34.84 17.85
C SER A 555 -6.85 35.64 17.67
N GLY A 556 -6.50 35.95 16.43
CA GLY A 556 -5.50 36.93 16.09
C GLY A 556 -6.07 38.34 16.33
N LYS A 557 -5.71 38.98 17.43
CA LYS A 557 -5.83 40.42 17.59
C LYS A 557 -4.82 41.11 16.69
N PRO A 558 -5.21 42.14 15.92
CA PRO A 558 -4.24 43.07 15.37
C PRO A 558 -3.80 44.03 16.48
N THR A 559 -2.54 44.16 16.72
CA THR A 559 -1.93 45.22 17.52
C THR A 559 -1.67 46.47 16.66
N PRO A 560 -1.61 47.67 17.25
CA PRO A 560 -2.02 48.95 16.71
C PRO A 560 -1.12 49.55 15.62
#